data_a4cdcb8ae2777333cf7aa74d2ef257f7
#
_entry.id   a4cdcb8ae2777333cf7aa74d2ef257f7
#
_cell.length_a   1.000
_cell.length_b   1.000
_cell.length_c   1.000
_cell.angle_alpha   90.00
_cell.angle_beta   90.00
_cell.angle_gamma   90.00
#
_symmetry.space_group_name_H-M   'P 1'
#
loop_
_entity.id
_entity.type
_entity.pdbx_description
1 polymer ?
#
loop_
_entity_poly.entity_id
_entity_poly.type
_entity_poly.pdbx_seq_one_letter_code
_entity_poly.pdbx_strand_id
1 'polypeptide(L)'
;MLAIKTLNQFYGGSHTLWDVNLDIAPGSRMCLMGRNGMGKTTLLKCIMGLQTVRSGGIEFDGNDLTKCAAEQRARLGIGYVPQGREIFSQLTVEENLRIGLGVRKNGPRTIPTRIFDLFPVLKKMLNRRGGDLSGGQQQQLAIGRALVLEPKLLILDEPTEGIQPNIVHEIGDIILRLNKEEGLTVLLVEQKLPFARRVASEFCVLDKGRRVAAGPINDLTDEVVRAHLSV
;
A
#
# COMPACT_ATOMS: atom_id res chain seq x y z
N MET A 1 12.73 -9.11 -0.62
CA MET A 1 11.54 -8.60 -1.34
C MET A 1 11.71 -7.15 -1.77
N LEU A 2 11.56 -6.15 -0.90
CA LEU A 2 11.85 -4.75 -1.21
C LEU A 2 12.99 -4.24 -0.33
N ALA A 3 14.00 -3.61 -0.94
CA ALA A 3 15.12 -2.99 -0.23
C ALA A 3 15.30 -1.55 -0.72
N ILE A 4 15.35 -0.61 0.21
CA ILE A 4 15.60 0.81 -0.04
C ILE A 4 16.88 1.19 0.69
N LYS A 5 17.85 1.76 -0.05
CA LYS A 5 19.18 2.07 0.48
C LYS A 5 19.51 3.54 0.28
N THR A 6 19.78 4.25 1.38
CA THR A 6 20.22 5.66 1.41
C THR A 6 19.42 6.56 0.45
N LEU A 7 18.09 6.38 0.42
CA LEU A 7 17.23 7.08 -0.52
C LEU A 7 17.06 8.54 -0.16
N ASN A 8 17.37 9.41 -1.11
CA ASN A 8 17.19 10.86 -1.02
C ASN A 8 16.23 11.34 -2.10
N GLN A 9 15.27 12.18 -1.71
CA GLN A 9 14.29 12.76 -2.62
C GLN A 9 14.09 14.24 -2.34
N PHE A 10 13.85 15.00 -3.42
CA PHE A 10 13.66 16.46 -3.39
C PHE A 10 12.42 16.85 -4.17
N TYR A 11 11.68 17.85 -3.68
CA TYR A 11 10.72 18.63 -4.48
C TYR A 11 11.34 19.99 -4.78
N GLY A 12 11.80 20.18 -6.02
CA GLY A 12 12.58 21.37 -6.37
C GLY A 12 13.86 21.45 -5.50
N GLY A 13 13.98 22.52 -4.71
CA GLY A 13 15.08 22.70 -3.76
C GLY A 13 14.83 22.11 -2.36
N SER A 14 13.61 21.61 -2.07
CA SER A 14 13.25 21.11 -0.74
C SER A 14 13.64 19.63 -0.61
N HIS A 15 14.56 19.33 0.30
CA HIS A 15 14.96 17.95 0.62
C HIS A 15 13.90 17.30 1.52
N THR A 16 13.20 16.30 1.00
CA THR A 16 12.03 15.69 1.66
C THR A 16 12.34 14.36 2.30
N LEU A 17 13.13 13.49 1.65
CA LEU A 17 13.58 12.22 2.22
C LEU A 17 15.11 12.23 2.34
N TRP A 18 15.60 11.85 3.53
CA TRP A 18 17.00 11.95 3.93
C TRP A 18 17.54 10.56 4.26
N ASP A 19 18.40 10.00 3.40
CA ASP A 19 19.09 8.74 3.59
C ASP A 19 18.21 7.61 4.12
N VAL A 20 16.96 7.52 3.57
CA VAL A 20 15.99 6.55 4.07
C VAL A 20 16.44 5.13 3.69
N ASN A 21 16.46 4.27 4.70
CA ASN A 21 16.72 2.85 4.56
C ASN A 21 15.49 2.07 5.04
N LEU A 22 14.98 1.14 4.23
CA LEU A 22 13.83 0.30 4.57
C LEU A 22 13.98 -1.05 3.88
N ASP A 23 13.91 -2.12 4.67
CA ASP A 23 13.91 -3.49 4.17
C ASP A 23 12.57 -4.14 4.52
N ILE A 24 11.93 -4.79 3.53
CA ILE A 24 10.69 -5.53 3.70
C ILE A 24 10.94 -6.96 3.22
N ALA A 25 10.88 -7.91 4.16
CA ALA A 25 11.04 -9.33 3.85
C ALA A 25 9.83 -9.90 3.09
N PRO A 26 10.01 -10.98 2.30
CA PRO A 26 8.86 -11.69 1.72
C PRO A 26 7.90 -12.15 2.82
N GLY A 27 6.60 -11.97 2.60
CA GLY A 27 5.56 -12.38 3.55
C GLY A 27 5.47 -11.54 4.82
N SER A 28 6.25 -10.47 4.99
CA SER A 28 6.08 -9.55 6.12
C SER A 28 4.95 -8.54 5.88
N ARG A 29 4.45 -7.98 6.96
CA ARG A 29 3.47 -6.88 6.97
C ARG A 29 4.09 -5.69 7.68
N MET A 30 4.73 -4.82 6.90
CA MET A 30 5.40 -3.61 7.39
C MET A 30 4.39 -2.47 7.50
N CYS A 31 4.31 -1.82 8.66
CA CYS A 31 3.58 -0.57 8.83
C CYS A 31 4.54 0.62 8.85
N LEU A 32 4.41 1.49 7.85
CA LEU A 32 5.11 2.77 7.79
C LEU A 32 4.27 3.83 8.52
N MET A 33 4.81 4.39 9.57
CA MET A 33 4.14 5.33 10.47
C MET A 33 4.84 6.68 10.48
N GLY A 34 4.19 7.67 11.03
CA GLY A 34 4.70 9.04 11.14
C GLY A 34 3.57 10.06 11.02
N ARG A 35 3.79 11.26 11.52
CA ARG A 35 2.82 12.36 11.41
C ARG A 35 2.59 12.78 9.97
N ASN A 36 1.58 13.61 9.72
CA ASN A 36 1.35 14.21 8.40
C ASN A 36 2.56 15.09 7.99
N GLY A 37 2.90 15.03 6.70
CA GLY A 37 4.05 15.79 6.18
C GLY A 37 5.43 15.16 6.45
N MET A 38 5.54 14.02 7.11
CA MET A 38 6.83 13.39 7.45
C MET A 38 7.48 12.61 6.29
N GLY A 39 6.87 12.60 5.10
CA GLY A 39 7.46 11.99 3.91
C GLY A 39 6.93 10.59 3.56
N LYS A 40 5.95 10.03 4.29
CA LYS A 40 5.39 8.70 4.03
C LYS A 40 4.90 8.51 2.59
N THR A 41 3.96 9.34 2.15
CA THR A 41 3.41 9.31 0.78
C THR A 41 4.50 9.59 -0.27
N THR A 42 5.48 10.45 0.05
CA THR A 42 6.64 10.68 -0.84
C THR A 42 7.44 9.41 -1.02
N LEU A 43 7.70 8.66 0.07
CA LEU A 43 8.40 7.38 -0.01
C LEU A 43 7.61 6.36 -0.85
N LEU A 44 6.30 6.25 -0.65
CA LEU A 44 5.46 5.40 -1.49
C LEU A 44 5.51 5.80 -2.97
N LYS A 45 5.44 7.11 -3.27
CA LYS A 45 5.57 7.60 -4.64
C LYS A 45 6.93 7.28 -5.25
N CYS A 46 8.02 7.31 -4.47
CA CYS A 46 9.34 6.85 -4.92
C CYS A 46 9.33 5.34 -5.22
N ILE A 47 8.75 4.52 -4.34
CA ILE A 47 8.63 3.07 -4.55
C ILE A 47 7.79 2.77 -5.79
N MET A 48 6.76 3.55 -6.07
CA MET A 48 5.90 3.38 -7.26
C MET A 48 6.46 4.01 -8.54
N GLY A 49 7.58 4.77 -8.48
CA GLY A 49 8.13 5.46 -9.64
C GLY A 49 7.32 6.68 -10.09
N LEU A 50 6.45 7.17 -9.22
CA LEU A 50 5.65 8.38 -9.42
C LEU A 50 6.42 9.65 -8.99
N GLN A 51 7.52 9.47 -8.27
CA GLN A 51 8.42 10.52 -7.84
C GLN A 51 9.87 10.10 -8.07
N THR A 52 10.66 11.02 -8.63
CA THR A 52 12.07 10.78 -8.95
C THR A 52 12.92 10.70 -7.68
N VAL A 53 13.79 9.69 -7.62
CA VAL A 53 14.82 9.53 -6.59
C VAL A 53 16.06 10.33 -7.01
N ARG A 54 16.61 11.16 -6.12
CA ARG A 54 17.81 11.95 -6.39
C ARG A 54 19.09 11.14 -6.23
N SER A 55 19.16 10.34 -5.17
CA SER A 55 20.26 9.41 -4.90
C SER A 55 19.78 8.26 -4.03
N GLY A 56 20.61 7.21 -3.91
CA GLY A 56 20.23 5.96 -3.29
C GLY A 56 19.60 5.00 -4.30
N GLY A 57 19.02 3.90 -3.82
CA GLY A 57 18.47 2.85 -4.66
C GLY A 57 17.22 2.21 -4.10
N ILE A 58 16.42 1.64 -4.99
CA ILE A 58 15.24 0.82 -4.67
C ILE A 58 15.38 -0.49 -5.44
N GLU A 59 15.37 -1.60 -4.73
CA GLU A 59 15.44 -2.94 -5.29
C GLU A 59 14.19 -3.73 -4.91
N PHE A 60 13.62 -4.47 -5.86
CA PHE A 60 12.46 -5.35 -5.65
C PHE A 60 12.69 -6.70 -6.33
N ASP A 61 12.71 -7.78 -5.54
CA ASP A 61 12.98 -9.14 -6.02
C ASP A 61 14.22 -9.23 -6.91
N GLY A 62 15.33 -8.57 -6.51
CA GLY A 62 16.58 -8.55 -7.26
C GLY A 62 16.58 -7.62 -8.48
N ASN A 63 15.50 -6.89 -8.74
CA ASN A 63 15.43 -5.91 -9.84
C ASN A 63 15.65 -4.50 -9.30
N ASP A 64 16.57 -3.75 -9.91
CA ASP A 64 16.73 -2.32 -9.61
C ASP A 64 15.54 -1.54 -10.18
N LEU A 65 14.78 -0.93 -9.28
CA LEU A 65 13.62 -0.10 -9.64
C LEU A 65 13.96 1.39 -9.78
N THR A 66 15.15 1.82 -9.43
CA THR A 66 15.51 3.24 -9.26
C THR A 66 15.09 4.10 -10.46
N LYS A 67 15.22 3.55 -11.68
CA LYS A 67 14.85 4.21 -12.94
C LYS A 67 13.67 3.56 -13.67
N CYS A 68 13.05 2.53 -13.09
CA CYS A 68 11.92 1.86 -13.72
C CYS A 68 10.67 2.72 -13.70
N ALA A 69 9.94 2.76 -14.80
CA ALA A 69 8.63 3.41 -14.88
C ALA A 69 7.58 2.70 -14.00
N ALA A 70 6.55 3.42 -13.56
CA ALA A 70 5.51 2.89 -12.67
C ALA A 70 4.81 1.64 -13.24
N GLU A 71 4.53 1.59 -14.53
CA GLU A 71 3.93 0.44 -15.19
C GLU A 71 4.80 -0.82 -15.14
N GLN A 72 6.12 -0.66 -15.23
CA GLN A 72 7.07 -1.77 -15.12
C GLN A 72 7.08 -2.34 -13.70
N ARG A 73 6.99 -1.46 -12.67
CA ARG A 73 6.91 -1.87 -11.27
C ARG A 73 5.63 -2.65 -10.99
N ALA A 74 4.50 -2.20 -11.54
CA ALA A 74 3.25 -2.94 -11.45
C ALA A 74 3.36 -4.33 -12.13
N ARG A 75 4.02 -4.43 -13.30
CA ARG A 75 4.28 -5.71 -13.99
C ARG A 75 5.23 -6.64 -13.25
N LEU A 76 6.07 -6.10 -12.38
CA LEU A 76 6.94 -6.90 -11.49
C LEU A 76 6.18 -7.46 -10.29
N GLY A 77 4.95 -7.00 -10.04
CA GLY A 77 4.09 -7.50 -8.99
C GLY A 77 3.93 -6.54 -7.80
N ILE A 78 4.02 -5.23 -8.03
CA ILE A 78 3.69 -4.22 -7.00
C ILE A 78 2.28 -3.70 -7.25
N GLY A 79 1.35 -4.00 -6.33
CA GLY A 79 0.01 -3.43 -6.29
C GLY A 79 -0.02 -2.19 -5.38
N TYR A 80 -0.74 -1.15 -5.77
CA TYR A 80 -0.81 0.10 -4.99
C TYR A 80 -2.24 0.61 -4.87
N VAL A 81 -2.62 0.94 -3.66
CA VAL A 81 -3.86 1.65 -3.32
C VAL A 81 -3.48 2.97 -2.68
N PRO A 82 -3.59 4.10 -3.39
CA PRO A 82 -3.26 5.42 -2.89
C PRO A 82 -4.27 5.92 -1.85
N GLN A 83 -3.86 6.92 -1.07
CA GLN A 83 -4.77 7.70 -0.24
C GLN A 83 -5.90 8.29 -1.10
N GLY A 84 -7.13 8.28 -0.62
CA GLY A 84 -8.29 8.72 -1.39
C GLY A 84 -8.80 7.70 -2.42
N ARG A 85 -8.24 6.47 -2.44
CA ARG A 85 -8.73 5.30 -3.23
C ARG A 85 -8.49 5.40 -4.74
N GLU A 86 -8.59 6.59 -5.33
CA GLU A 86 -8.43 6.89 -6.76
C GLU A 86 -9.16 5.89 -7.67
N ILE A 87 -10.42 5.57 -7.34
CA ILE A 87 -11.29 4.79 -8.21
C ILE A 87 -11.75 5.64 -9.40
N PHE A 88 -12.06 4.98 -10.51
CA PHE A 88 -12.67 5.65 -11.65
C PHE A 88 -14.18 5.76 -11.42
N SER A 89 -14.63 6.92 -10.93
CA SER A 89 -16.01 7.16 -10.47
C SER A 89 -17.06 6.96 -11.55
N GLN A 90 -16.73 7.25 -12.82
CA GLN A 90 -17.64 7.12 -13.97
C GLN A 90 -17.72 5.69 -14.52
N LEU A 91 -16.72 4.87 -14.22
CA LEU A 91 -16.71 3.47 -14.65
C LEU A 91 -17.47 2.60 -13.65
N THR A 92 -18.02 1.50 -14.14
CA THR A 92 -18.65 0.48 -13.31
C THR A 92 -17.63 -0.24 -12.42
N VAL A 93 -18.10 -0.98 -11.42
CA VAL A 93 -17.27 -1.84 -10.58
C VAL A 93 -16.49 -2.84 -11.45
N GLU A 94 -17.16 -3.48 -12.42
CA GLU A 94 -16.54 -4.42 -13.33
C GLU A 94 -15.43 -3.77 -14.15
N GLU A 95 -15.70 -2.62 -14.75
CA GLU A 95 -14.71 -1.87 -15.55
C GLU A 95 -13.51 -1.43 -14.71
N ASN A 96 -13.72 -0.93 -13.49
CA ASN A 96 -12.66 -0.61 -12.56
C ASN A 96 -11.74 -1.81 -12.28
N LEU A 97 -12.32 -3.00 -12.03
CA LEU A 97 -11.55 -4.22 -11.80
C LEU A 97 -10.81 -4.67 -13.07
N ARG A 98 -11.43 -4.54 -14.25
CA ARG A 98 -10.83 -4.91 -15.54
C ARG A 98 -9.61 -4.07 -15.92
N ILE A 99 -9.51 -2.81 -15.47
CA ILE A 99 -8.33 -1.97 -15.71
C ILE A 99 -7.08 -2.64 -15.16
N GLY A 100 -7.15 -3.23 -13.96
CA GLY A 100 -6.04 -3.98 -13.37
C GLY A 100 -5.55 -5.13 -14.25
N LEU A 101 -6.44 -5.81 -14.99
CA LEU A 101 -6.07 -6.91 -15.87
C LEU A 101 -5.15 -6.50 -17.03
N GLY A 102 -5.22 -5.23 -17.47
CA GLY A 102 -4.40 -4.71 -18.58
C GLY A 102 -2.90 -4.71 -18.29
N VAL A 103 -2.50 -4.76 -17.04
CA VAL A 103 -1.08 -4.78 -16.61
C VAL A 103 -0.52 -6.20 -16.61
N ARG A 104 -1.35 -7.24 -16.50
CA ARG A 104 -0.90 -8.65 -16.48
C ARG A 104 -0.33 -9.03 -17.82
N LYS A 105 0.91 -9.56 -17.83
CA LYS A 105 1.53 -10.06 -19.06
C LYS A 105 0.90 -11.36 -19.57
N ASN A 106 0.51 -12.23 -18.65
CA ASN A 106 0.00 -13.58 -18.94
C ASN A 106 -1.22 -13.87 -18.05
N GLY A 107 -2.14 -14.70 -18.55
CA GLY A 107 -3.31 -15.14 -17.81
C GLY A 107 -4.64 -14.70 -18.42
N PRO A 108 -5.76 -15.25 -17.93
CA PRO A 108 -7.08 -14.93 -18.46
C PRO A 108 -7.40 -13.45 -18.19
N ARG A 109 -8.03 -12.80 -19.17
CA ARG A 109 -8.52 -11.41 -19.03
C ARG A 109 -9.88 -11.34 -18.32
N THR A 110 -10.11 -12.29 -17.40
CA THR A 110 -11.30 -12.36 -16.56
C THR A 110 -10.92 -11.98 -15.13
N ILE A 111 -11.83 -11.32 -14.43
CA ILE A 111 -11.65 -10.98 -13.03
C ILE A 111 -11.57 -12.29 -12.23
N PRO A 112 -10.49 -12.52 -11.46
CA PRO A 112 -10.35 -13.75 -10.66
C PRO A 112 -11.52 -13.90 -9.67
N THR A 113 -12.10 -15.09 -9.57
CA THR A 113 -13.22 -15.37 -8.67
C THR A 113 -12.91 -15.02 -7.23
N ARG A 114 -11.64 -15.22 -6.80
CA ARG A 114 -11.16 -14.86 -5.47
C ARG A 114 -11.41 -13.40 -5.06
N ILE A 115 -11.48 -12.46 -6.03
CA ILE A 115 -11.80 -11.06 -5.73
C ILE A 115 -13.21 -10.93 -5.16
N PHE A 116 -14.14 -11.72 -5.69
CA PHE A 116 -15.51 -11.76 -5.21
C PHE A 116 -15.71 -12.58 -3.94
N ASP A 117 -14.81 -13.53 -3.67
CA ASP A 117 -14.75 -14.27 -2.41
C ASP A 117 -14.23 -13.39 -1.27
N LEU A 118 -13.27 -12.48 -1.58
CA LEU A 118 -12.75 -11.49 -0.64
C LEU A 118 -13.74 -10.32 -0.44
N PHE A 119 -14.41 -9.90 -1.50
CA PHE A 119 -15.31 -8.75 -1.51
C PHE A 119 -16.66 -9.11 -2.14
N PRO A 120 -17.53 -9.88 -1.45
CA PRO A 120 -18.81 -10.33 -2.03
C PRO A 120 -19.73 -9.19 -2.46
N VAL A 121 -19.61 -8.02 -1.82
CA VAL A 121 -20.38 -6.82 -2.17
C VAL A 121 -20.07 -6.34 -3.59
N LEU A 122 -18.85 -6.46 -4.07
CA LEU A 122 -18.47 -6.05 -5.42
C LEU A 122 -19.15 -6.91 -6.49
N LYS A 123 -19.31 -8.21 -6.22
CA LYS A 123 -20.05 -9.11 -7.14
C LYS A 123 -21.50 -8.68 -7.31
N LYS A 124 -22.15 -8.22 -6.23
CA LYS A 124 -23.55 -7.75 -6.26
C LYS A 124 -23.72 -6.41 -6.97
N MET A 125 -22.62 -5.67 -7.15
CA MET A 125 -22.63 -4.29 -7.64
C MET A 125 -21.86 -4.11 -8.96
N LEU A 126 -21.57 -5.17 -9.71
CA LEU A 126 -20.72 -5.16 -10.92
C LEU A 126 -21.09 -4.05 -11.92
N ASN A 127 -22.37 -3.84 -12.16
CA ASN A 127 -22.90 -2.87 -13.11
C ASN A 127 -23.06 -1.45 -12.50
N ARG A 128 -22.76 -1.26 -11.23
CA ARG A 128 -22.89 0.03 -10.55
C ARG A 128 -21.66 0.89 -10.79
N ARG A 129 -21.84 2.20 -10.96
CA ARG A 129 -20.69 3.12 -11.09
C ARG A 129 -19.91 3.20 -9.78
N GLY A 130 -18.59 3.31 -9.88
CA GLY A 130 -17.73 3.45 -8.71
C GLY A 130 -18.10 4.65 -7.84
N GLY A 131 -18.50 5.76 -8.47
CA GLY A 131 -18.93 6.97 -7.74
C GLY A 131 -20.19 6.81 -6.89
N ASP A 132 -21.06 5.84 -7.21
CA ASP A 132 -22.31 5.57 -6.48
C ASP A 132 -22.12 4.63 -5.27
N LEU A 133 -20.88 4.17 -5.03
CA LEU A 133 -20.55 3.29 -3.92
C LEU A 133 -20.32 4.11 -2.64
N SER A 134 -20.62 3.50 -1.48
CA SER A 134 -20.19 4.07 -0.18
C SER A 134 -18.67 4.10 -0.06
N GLY A 135 -18.13 4.96 0.82
CA GLY A 135 -16.68 5.05 1.03
C GLY A 135 -16.00 3.71 1.34
N GLY A 136 -16.63 2.84 2.14
CA GLY A 136 -16.11 1.50 2.43
C GLY A 136 -16.13 0.58 1.20
N GLN A 137 -17.18 0.64 0.38
CA GLN A 137 -17.28 -0.12 -0.86
C GLN A 137 -16.27 0.36 -1.91
N GLN A 138 -16.02 1.67 -1.98
CA GLN A 138 -14.98 2.24 -2.83
C GLN A 138 -13.59 1.75 -2.41
N GLN A 139 -13.33 1.62 -1.10
CA GLN A 139 -12.08 1.09 -0.60
C GLN A 139 -11.90 -0.39 -0.95
N GLN A 140 -12.97 -1.19 -0.78
CA GLN A 140 -12.96 -2.59 -1.21
C GLN A 140 -12.72 -2.71 -2.72
N LEU A 141 -13.32 -1.83 -3.52
CA LEU A 141 -13.08 -1.77 -4.97
C LEU A 141 -11.62 -1.40 -5.30
N ALA A 142 -11.04 -0.41 -4.62
CA ALA A 142 -9.65 0.01 -4.83
C ALA A 142 -8.67 -1.12 -4.49
N ILE A 143 -8.88 -1.82 -3.36
CA ILE A 143 -8.08 -2.99 -2.97
C ILE A 143 -8.30 -4.14 -3.96
N GLY A 144 -9.54 -4.44 -4.33
CA GLY A 144 -9.87 -5.46 -5.34
C GLY A 144 -9.16 -5.20 -6.66
N ARG A 145 -9.15 -3.94 -7.15
CA ARG A 145 -8.44 -3.54 -8.37
C ARG A 145 -6.93 -3.76 -8.28
N ALA A 146 -6.32 -3.51 -7.14
CA ALA A 146 -4.91 -3.79 -6.92
C ALA A 146 -4.64 -5.31 -6.84
N LEU A 147 -5.52 -6.09 -6.22
CA LEU A 147 -5.38 -7.55 -6.08
C LEU A 147 -5.63 -8.33 -7.39
N VAL A 148 -6.37 -7.75 -8.35
CA VAL A 148 -6.53 -8.34 -9.69
C VAL A 148 -5.18 -8.56 -10.39
N LEU A 149 -4.16 -7.74 -10.08
CA LEU A 149 -2.79 -7.88 -10.59
C LEU A 149 -2.08 -9.13 -10.07
N GLU A 150 -2.61 -9.79 -9.04
CA GLU A 150 -1.94 -10.85 -8.28
C GLU A 150 -0.55 -10.39 -7.78
N PRO A 151 -0.52 -9.28 -7.01
CA PRO A 151 0.74 -8.67 -6.61
C PRO A 151 1.51 -9.54 -5.62
N LYS A 152 2.83 -9.43 -5.65
CA LYS A 152 3.73 -9.98 -4.62
C LYS A 152 3.86 -9.04 -3.41
N LEU A 153 3.76 -7.73 -3.68
CA LEU A 153 3.76 -6.66 -2.68
C LEU A 153 2.51 -5.80 -2.89
N LEU A 154 1.69 -5.70 -1.86
CA LEU A 154 0.55 -4.78 -1.82
C LEU A 154 0.89 -3.58 -0.94
N ILE A 155 0.82 -2.38 -1.53
CA ILE A 155 1.03 -1.11 -0.84
C ILE A 155 -0.33 -0.46 -0.61
N LEU A 156 -0.62 -0.09 0.64
CA LEU A 156 -1.88 0.55 1.07
C LEU A 156 -1.55 1.86 1.78
N ASP A 157 -1.99 2.98 1.22
CA ASP A 157 -1.79 4.32 1.80
C ASP A 157 -3.06 4.77 2.53
N GLU A 158 -3.03 4.76 3.87
CA GLU A 158 -4.11 5.11 4.79
C GLU A 158 -5.46 4.45 4.46
N PRO A 159 -5.51 3.10 4.35
CA PRO A 159 -6.69 2.38 3.85
C PRO A 159 -7.91 2.46 4.77
N THR A 160 -7.75 2.96 5.99
CA THR A 160 -8.83 3.07 6.98
C THR A 160 -9.42 4.48 7.09
N GLU A 161 -8.91 5.44 6.31
CA GLU A 161 -9.36 6.82 6.38
C GLU A 161 -10.81 7.00 5.87
N GLY A 162 -11.66 7.66 6.67
CA GLY A 162 -13.04 7.95 6.30
C GLY A 162 -13.94 6.73 6.10
N ILE A 163 -13.62 5.60 6.76
CA ILE A 163 -14.34 4.32 6.63
C ILE A 163 -14.97 3.91 7.96
N GLN A 164 -16.13 3.26 7.88
CA GLN A 164 -16.83 2.72 9.05
C GLN A 164 -16.03 1.60 9.73
N PRO A 165 -16.08 1.49 11.07
CA PRO A 165 -15.28 0.53 11.83
C PRO A 165 -15.45 -0.93 11.41
N ASN A 166 -16.65 -1.36 11.04
CA ASN A 166 -16.91 -2.73 10.56
C ASN A 166 -16.14 -3.04 9.27
N ILE A 167 -16.10 -2.10 8.31
CA ILE A 167 -15.34 -2.27 7.05
C ILE A 167 -13.83 -2.22 7.32
N VAL A 168 -13.38 -1.39 8.26
CA VAL A 168 -11.98 -1.38 8.70
C VAL A 168 -11.57 -2.77 9.24
N HIS A 169 -12.44 -3.41 10.04
CA HIS A 169 -12.22 -4.77 10.53
C HIS A 169 -12.12 -5.78 9.39
N GLU A 170 -13.07 -5.76 8.45
CA GLU A 170 -13.07 -6.65 7.28
C GLU A 170 -11.80 -6.50 6.44
N ILE A 171 -11.35 -5.27 6.18
CA ILE A 171 -10.10 -5.01 5.44
C ILE A 171 -8.91 -5.61 6.20
N GLY A 172 -8.84 -5.45 7.52
CA GLY A 172 -7.80 -6.06 8.34
C GLY A 172 -7.79 -7.59 8.25
N ASP A 173 -8.95 -8.24 8.32
CA ASP A 173 -9.08 -9.70 8.18
C ASP A 173 -8.63 -10.18 6.80
N ILE A 174 -8.99 -9.45 5.75
CA ILE A 174 -8.58 -9.76 4.38
C ILE A 174 -7.06 -9.66 4.24
N ILE A 175 -6.42 -8.62 4.77
CA ILE A 175 -4.95 -8.46 4.73
C ILE A 175 -4.29 -9.64 5.45
N LEU A 176 -4.75 -9.99 6.66
CA LEU A 176 -4.21 -11.10 7.44
C LEU A 176 -4.39 -12.44 6.72
N ARG A 177 -5.56 -12.66 6.13
CA ARG A 177 -5.86 -13.86 5.36
C ARG A 177 -4.96 -14.01 4.15
N LEU A 178 -4.85 -12.97 3.31
CA LEU A 178 -4.00 -12.97 2.11
C LEU A 178 -2.52 -13.20 2.47
N ASN A 179 -2.05 -12.59 3.53
CA ASN A 179 -0.69 -12.80 4.01
C ASN A 179 -0.48 -14.26 4.47
N LYS A 180 -1.40 -14.82 5.27
CA LYS A 180 -1.29 -16.17 5.83
C LYS A 180 -1.45 -17.27 4.77
N GLU A 181 -2.43 -17.11 3.86
CA GLU A 181 -2.80 -18.15 2.90
C GLU A 181 -1.97 -18.06 1.59
N GLU A 182 -1.62 -16.86 1.17
CA GLU A 182 -0.97 -16.61 -0.13
C GLU A 182 0.47 -16.08 0.01
N GLY A 183 0.95 -15.82 1.23
CA GLY A 183 2.29 -15.26 1.44
C GLY A 183 2.43 -13.80 0.97
N LEU A 184 1.30 -13.08 0.77
CA LEU A 184 1.32 -11.72 0.28
C LEU A 184 2.11 -10.80 1.21
N THR A 185 3.10 -10.09 0.67
CA THR A 185 3.83 -9.04 1.40
C THR A 185 3.01 -7.76 1.39
N VAL A 186 2.96 -7.05 2.52
CA VAL A 186 2.18 -5.81 2.65
C VAL A 186 3.04 -4.68 3.19
N LEU A 187 2.98 -3.53 2.53
CA LEU A 187 3.45 -2.25 3.05
C LEU A 187 2.22 -1.38 3.33
N LEU A 188 1.94 -1.15 4.60
CA LEU A 188 0.82 -0.37 5.08
C LEU A 188 1.31 0.99 5.57
N VAL A 189 0.77 2.09 5.08
CA VAL A 189 0.88 3.40 5.73
C VAL A 189 -0.36 3.60 6.59
N GLU A 190 -0.18 3.82 7.89
CA GLU A 190 -1.31 3.97 8.80
C GLU A 190 -0.94 4.82 10.02
N GLN A 191 -1.91 5.58 10.53
CA GLN A 191 -1.77 6.41 11.73
C GLN A 191 -2.57 5.85 12.90
N LYS A 192 -3.58 5.00 12.63
CA LYS A 192 -4.42 4.38 13.67
C LYS A 192 -3.68 3.22 14.32
N LEU A 193 -3.08 3.47 15.47
CA LEU A 193 -2.31 2.49 16.24
C LEU A 193 -3.03 1.15 16.46
N PRO A 194 -4.32 1.11 16.84
CA PRO A 194 -5.00 -0.17 17.04
C PRO A 194 -5.05 -1.03 15.77
N PHE A 195 -5.25 -0.40 14.60
CA PHE A 195 -5.25 -1.11 13.33
C PHE A 195 -3.85 -1.57 12.95
N ALA A 196 -2.84 -0.71 13.07
CA ALA A 196 -1.45 -1.04 12.81
C ALA A 196 -0.98 -2.21 13.68
N ARG A 197 -1.21 -2.17 14.99
CA ARG A 197 -0.85 -3.24 15.93
C ARG A 197 -1.56 -4.57 15.63
N ARG A 198 -2.78 -4.52 15.07
CA ARG A 198 -3.53 -5.72 14.69
C ARG A 198 -2.99 -6.37 13.43
N VAL A 199 -2.65 -5.58 12.42
CA VAL A 199 -2.40 -6.05 11.06
C VAL A 199 -0.91 -6.24 10.77
N ALA A 200 -0.04 -5.36 11.29
CA ALA A 200 1.38 -5.38 10.98
C ALA A 200 2.15 -6.45 11.78
N SER A 201 3.25 -6.94 11.21
CA SER A 201 4.27 -7.74 11.90
C SER A 201 5.47 -6.88 12.31
N GLU A 202 5.71 -5.82 11.57
CA GLU A 202 6.86 -4.90 11.74
C GLU A 202 6.39 -3.45 11.57
N PHE A 203 7.14 -2.52 12.15
CA PHE A 203 6.90 -1.09 11.96
C PHE A 203 8.16 -0.34 11.55
N CYS A 204 7.96 0.78 10.88
CA CYS A 204 8.98 1.78 10.58
C CYS A 204 8.37 3.18 10.80
N VAL A 205 9.04 4.02 11.58
CA VAL A 205 8.60 5.40 11.83
C VAL A 205 9.47 6.37 11.03
N LEU A 206 8.78 7.21 10.24
CA LEU A 206 9.39 8.37 9.59
C LEU A 206 9.09 9.65 10.37
N ASP A 207 10.13 10.42 10.62
CA ASP A 207 10.05 11.79 11.13
C ASP A 207 10.94 12.71 10.30
N LYS A 208 10.38 13.81 9.81
CA LYS A 208 11.07 14.81 8.96
C LYS A 208 11.90 14.17 7.84
N GLY A 209 11.32 13.17 7.18
CA GLY A 209 11.95 12.46 6.06
C GLY A 209 13.05 11.48 6.44
N ARG A 210 13.25 11.17 7.71
CA ARG A 210 14.24 10.21 8.20
C ARG A 210 13.57 9.03 8.91
N ARG A 211 14.17 7.85 8.80
CA ARG A 211 13.78 6.71 9.64
C ARG A 211 14.33 6.90 11.05
N VAL A 212 13.44 7.04 12.03
CA VAL A 212 13.81 7.28 13.44
C VAL A 212 13.64 6.04 14.33
N ALA A 213 12.72 5.14 13.99
CA ALA A 213 12.52 3.88 14.69
C ALA A 213 12.05 2.79 13.71
N ALA A 214 12.40 1.55 13.97
CA ALA A 214 11.89 0.38 13.24
C ALA A 214 12.10 -0.89 14.07
N GLY A 215 11.28 -1.90 13.87
CA GLY A 215 11.39 -3.19 14.53
C GLY A 215 10.12 -4.04 14.42
N PRO A 216 10.06 -5.17 15.15
CA PRO A 216 8.85 -5.94 15.32
C PRO A 216 7.72 -5.08 15.89
N ILE A 217 6.47 -5.35 15.50
CA ILE A 217 5.32 -4.52 15.93
C ILE A 217 5.17 -4.47 17.47
N ASN A 218 5.60 -5.53 18.17
CA ASN A 218 5.55 -5.59 19.63
C ASN A 218 6.52 -4.60 20.30
N ASP A 219 7.56 -4.15 19.59
CA ASP A 219 8.51 -3.15 20.07
C ASP A 219 8.01 -1.70 19.85
N LEU A 220 6.82 -1.54 19.25
CA LEU A 220 6.15 -0.25 19.15
C LEU A 220 5.56 0.14 20.52
N THR A 221 6.44 0.54 21.44
CA THR A 221 6.09 0.94 22.81
C THR A 221 5.38 2.29 22.85
N ASP A 222 4.70 2.58 23.96
CA ASP A 222 4.07 3.89 24.15
C ASP A 222 5.09 5.03 24.25
N GLU A 223 6.35 4.73 24.56
CA GLU A 223 7.46 5.71 24.52
C GLU A 223 7.78 6.10 23.08
N VAL A 224 7.94 5.12 22.17
CA VAL A 224 8.14 5.37 20.73
C VAL A 224 6.96 6.14 20.15
N VAL A 225 5.74 5.76 20.54
CA VAL A 225 4.52 6.46 20.10
C VAL A 225 4.51 7.91 20.57
N ARG A 226 4.79 8.17 21.85
CA ARG A 226 4.84 9.54 22.41
C ARG A 226 5.96 10.37 21.78
N ALA A 227 7.13 9.79 21.55
CA ALA A 227 8.26 10.51 20.99
C ALA A 227 8.05 10.94 19.53
N HIS A 228 7.37 10.12 18.71
CA HIS A 228 7.38 10.29 17.26
C HIS A 228 6.00 10.37 16.59
N LEU A 229 4.93 9.91 17.24
CA LEU A 229 3.60 9.79 16.65
C LEU A 229 2.54 10.68 17.35
N SER A 230 2.72 11.03 18.63
CA SER A 230 1.81 11.92 19.36
C SER A 230 2.01 13.39 18.96
N VAL A 231 0.94 14.16 18.96
CA VAL A 231 0.95 15.63 18.73
C VAL A 231 1.23 16.33 20.04
#